data_b5f92891873fa356bd11c1e54a4dfb61
#
_entry.id   b5f92891873fa356bd11c1e54a4dfb61
#
_cell.length_a   1.000
_cell.length_b   1.000
_cell.length_c   1.000
_cell.angle_alpha   90.00
_cell.angle_beta   90.00
_cell.angle_gamma   90.00
#
_symmetry.space_group_name_H-M   'P 1'
#
loop_
_entity.id
_entity.type
_entity.pdbx_description
1 polymer ?
#
loop_
_entity_poly.entity_id
_entity_poly.type
_entity_poly.pdbx_seq_one_letter_code
_entity_poly.pdbx_strand_id
1 'polypeptide(L)'
;MHGSSGVAHLVDRHPTVTPERLIAQLIPPPTFSDVSFDSYKPDPSEPTQAAAVQACRQFCEEAVARRAGKKKLFGRRETLRGVGKTHLLASSYYLLSAMSAAPTAFATFGELTQLAGVFGFVECIELLADYTAVCIDEFELDDPGNTTLISRLLSELVARGVSVAATSNTLPEQLGEGRFAVQDFLREISTLSSIFTSVRIDGPDYRHRDLPPAPDPLSDDEVATCAAETPGATLDDFDALCAHLATMHPSRYLALIEGVTAVFITGVHPIDDQNVALRLVSLTDRLYDAGIPVVASGTKLDTIFSAEMLAGGFKKKYLRATSRLLALTSSR
;
A
#
# COMPACT_ATOMS: atom_id res chain seq x y z
N MET A 1 -8.06 40.78 15.36
CA MET A 1 -7.08 40.52 14.30
C MET A 1 -7.46 39.16 13.71
N HIS A 2 -8.24 39.15 12.65
CA HIS A 2 -8.55 37.92 11.91
C HIS A 2 -7.38 37.71 10.96
N GLY A 3 -6.51 36.74 11.28
CA GLY A 3 -5.53 36.27 10.35
C GLY A 3 -6.26 35.64 9.19
N SER A 4 -6.07 36.12 7.99
CA SER A 4 -6.41 35.50 6.74
C SER A 4 -5.61 34.17 6.67
N SER A 5 -6.16 33.09 7.21
CA SER A 5 -5.62 31.76 6.92
C SER A 5 -6.09 31.38 5.52
N GLY A 6 -5.28 31.67 4.52
CA GLY A 6 -5.47 31.08 3.19
C GLY A 6 -5.50 29.57 3.29
N VAL A 7 -6.21 28.89 2.37
CA VAL A 7 -6.22 27.44 2.28
C VAL A 7 -4.77 26.96 2.08
N ALA A 8 -4.40 25.88 2.77
CA ALA A 8 -3.06 25.29 2.62
C ALA A 8 -2.91 24.61 1.26
N HIS A 9 -1.67 24.44 0.80
CA HIS A 9 -1.36 23.76 -0.46
C HIS A 9 -0.41 22.60 -0.23
N LEU A 10 -0.64 21.47 -0.90
CA LEU A 10 0.31 20.34 -0.91
C LEU A 10 1.62 20.73 -1.59
N VAL A 11 1.56 21.56 -2.63
CA VAL A 11 2.74 22.03 -3.38
C VAL A 11 3.73 22.83 -2.53
N ASP A 12 3.28 23.42 -1.42
CA ASP A 12 4.15 24.16 -0.50
C ASP A 12 4.82 23.26 0.56
N ARG A 13 4.45 21.99 0.61
CA ARG A 13 4.96 21.04 1.59
C ARG A 13 6.17 20.30 1.07
N HIS A 14 7.27 20.34 1.78
CA HIS A 14 8.51 19.62 1.47
C HIS A 14 8.89 18.67 2.61
N PRO A 15 8.12 17.58 2.83
CA PRO A 15 8.34 16.73 3.97
C PRO A 15 9.69 16.05 3.91
N THR A 16 10.37 16.02 5.05
CA THR A 16 11.55 15.18 5.29
C THR A 16 11.10 13.92 6.03
N VAL A 17 11.63 12.79 5.63
CA VAL A 17 11.34 11.51 6.30
C VAL A 17 12.58 11.11 7.07
N THR A 18 12.48 11.09 8.41
CA THR A 18 13.56 10.61 9.26
C THR A 18 13.48 9.09 9.44
N PRO A 19 14.60 8.44 9.81
CA PRO A 19 14.62 7.02 10.11
C PRO A 19 13.56 6.60 11.15
N GLU A 20 13.44 7.36 12.23
CA GLU A 20 12.49 7.09 13.33
C GLU A 20 11.04 7.14 12.80
N ARG A 21 10.77 8.06 11.90
CA ARG A 21 9.45 8.20 11.28
C ARG A 21 9.12 7.02 10.35
N LEU A 22 10.11 6.51 9.60
CA LEU A 22 9.93 5.31 8.79
C LEU A 22 9.61 4.09 9.66
N ILE A 23 10.29 3.93 10.78
CA ILE A 23 10.02 2.85 11.73
C ILE A 23 8.60 2.99 12.32
N ALA A 24 8.21 4.20 12.71
CA ALA A 24 6.87 4.44 13.26
C ALA A 24 5.73 4.19 12.24
N GLN A 25 6.03 4.20 10.95
CA GLN A 25 5.08 3.92 9.87
C GLN A 25 4.94 2.42 9.54
N LEU A 26 5.71 1.53 10.19
CA LEU A 26 5.62 0.07 9.98
C LEU A 26 4.39 -0.53 10.68
N ILE A 27 3.22 0.08 10.48
CA ILE A 27 1.92 -0.30 11.05
C ILE A 27 0.86 -0.36 9.94
N PRO A 28 -0.24 -1.13 10.13
CA PRO A 28 -1.33 -1.15 9.16
C PRO A 28 -1.93 0.24 8.92
N PRO A 29 -2.44 0.52 7.70
CA PRO A 29 -3.15 1.76 7.40
C PRO A 29 -4.34 2.00 8.33
N PRO A 30 -4.73 3.27 8.62
CA PRO A 30 -5.85 3.60 9.51
C PRO A 30 -7.17 2.93 9.14
N THR A 31 -7.42 2.68 7.85
CA THR A 31 -8.60 1.94 7.35
C THR A 31 -8.68 0.50 7.85
N PHE A 32 -7.59 -0.02 8.40
CA PHE A 32 -7.51 -1.36 9.00
C PHE A 32 -7.19 -1.33 10.50
N SER A 33 -7.42 -0.20 11.20
CA SER A 33 -7.12 -0.06 12.64
C SER A 33 -7.94 -1.01 13.53
N ASP A 34 -9.17 -1.31 13.13
CA ASP A 34 -10.13 -2.08 13.95
C ASP A 34 -10.37 -3.50 13.42
N VAL A 35 -9.50 -4.00 12.53
CA VAL A 35 -9.66 -5.35 11.98
C VAL A 35 -9.09 -6.41 12.91
N SER A 36 -9.73 -7.57 12.89
CA SER A 36 -9.29 -8.77 13.59
C SER A 36 -9.72 -10.02 12.79
N PHE A 37 -9.21 -11.17 13.17
CA PHE A 37 -9.72 -12.42 12.59
C PHE A 37 -11.21 -12.67 12.87
N ASP A 38 -11.75 -12.09 13.94
CA ASP A 38 -13.16 -12.24 14.30
C ASP A 38 -14.06 -11.27 13.53
N SER A 39 -13.51 -10.14 13.06
CA SER A 39 -14.21 -9.23 12.16
C SER A 39 -14.23 -9.71 10.70
N TYR A 40 -13.36 -10.65 10.32
CA TYR A 40 -13.39 -11.27 9.00
C TYR A 40 -14.54 -12.29 8.95
N LYS A 41 -15.46 -12.11 8.01
CA LYS A 41 -16.63 -12.99 7.84
C LYS A 41 -16.42 -13.83 6.58
N PRO A 42 -15.95 -15.10 6.71
CA PRO A 42 -15.84 -15.99 5.58
C PRO A 42 -17.20 -16.23 4.92
N ASP A 43 -17.24 -16.21 3.59
CA ASP A 43 -18.40 -16.64 2.84
C ASP A 43 -18.53 -18.18 2.94
N PRO A 44 -19.69 -18.70 3.43
CA PRO A 44 -19.87 -20.15 3.54
C PRO A 44 -19.76 -20.91 2.21
N SER A 45 -19.97 -20.23 1.07
CA SER A 45 -19.80 -20.80 -0.26
C SER A 45 -18.33 -20.90 -0.71
N GLU A 46 -17.42 -20.25 0.01
CA GLU A 46 -15.99 -20.14 -0.32
C GLU A 46 -15.11 -20.72 0.82
N PRO A 47 -14.95 -22.04 0.88
CA PRO A 47 -14.26 -22.70 2.00
C PRO A 47 -12.79 -22.29 2.16
N THR A 48 -12.16 -21.77 1.11
CA THR A 48 -10.80 -21.26 1.14
C THR A 48 -10.65 -20.03 2.07
N GLN A 49 -11.71 -19.26 2.27
CA GLN A 49 -11.69 -18.11 3.16
C GLN A 49 -11.54 -18.53 4.63
N ALA A 50 -12.32 -19.49 5.08
CA ALA A 50 -12.20 -20.03 6.43
C ALA A 50 -10.84 -20.71 6.66
N ALA A 51 -10.35 -21.46 5.66
CA ALA A 51 -9.03 -22.07 5.70
C ALA A 51 -7.91 -21.03 5.79
N ALA A 52 -8.03 -19.90 5.09
CA ALA A 52 -7.06 -18.82 5.16
C ALA A 52 -7.00 -18.17 6.55
N VAL A 53 -8.15 -17.97 7.21
CA VAL A 53 -8.17 -17.50 8.62
C VAL A 53 -7.40 -18.44 9.53
N GLN A 54 -7.62 -19.76 9.40
CA GLN A 54 -6.91 -20.76 10.19
C GLN A 54 -5.41 -20.76 9.92
N ALA A 55 -5.00 -20.68 8.64
CA ALA A 55 -3.60 -20.62 8.25
C ALA A 55 -2.90 -19.39 8.83
N CYS A 56 -3.54 -18.22 8.79
CA CYS A 56 -2.99 -17.00 9.37
C CYS A 56 -2.87 -17.08 10.90
N ARG A 57 -3.85 -17.65 11.60
CA ARG A 57 -3.76 -17.86 13.06
C ARG A 57 -2.60 -18.81 13.41
N GLN A 58 -2.48 -19.91 12.68
CA GLN A 58 -1.39 -20.87 12.87
C GLN A 58 -0.03 -20.22 12.58
N PHE A 59 0.08 -19.40 11.53
CA PHE A 59 1.29 -18.62 11.24
C PHE A 59 1.68 -17.75 12.43
N CYS A 60 0.73 -17.03 13.06
CA CYS A 60 1.00 -16.19 14.21
C CYS A 60 1.52 -16.99 15.40
N GLU A 61 0.88 -18.10 15.75
CA GLU A 61 1.30 -19.00 16.84
C GLU A 61 2.71 -19.54 16.62
N GLU A 62 3.00 -19.99 15.39
CA GLU A 62 4.31 -20.52 15.04
C GLU A 62 5.40 -19.43 15.05
N ALA A 63 5.08 -18.20 14.58
CA ALA A 63 6.00 -17.06 14.60
C ALA A 63 6.41 -16.69 16.03
N VAL A 64 5.45 -16.59 16.94
CA VAL A 64 5.68 -16.31 18.36
C VAL A 64 6.48 -17.43 19.02
N ALA A 65 6.11 -18.70 18.78
CA ALA A 65 6.83 -19.85 19.34
C ALA A 65 8.29 -19.91 18.86
N ARG A 66 8.54 -19.54 17.62
CA ARG A 66 9.90 -19.46 17.04
C ARG A 66 10.69 -18.34 17.70
N ARG A 67 10.12 -17.14 17.80
CA ARG A 67 10.78 -16.01 18.46
C ARG A 67 11.13 -16.28 19.91
N ALA A 68 10.29 -17.05 20.62
CA ALA A 68 10.54 -17.49 21.99
C ALA A 68 11.58 -18.64 22.11
N GLY A 69 12.23 -19.05 21.01
CA GLY A 69 13.24 -20.13 21.01
C GLY A 69 12.69 -21.54 21.20
N LYS A 70 11.36 -21.72 21.18
CA LYS A 70 10.69 -23.02 21.39
C LYS A 70 10.75 -23.96 20.19
N LYS A 71 11.07 -23.44 19.00
CA LYS A 71 11.26 -24.23 17.77
C LYS A 71 12.50 -23.74 17.02
N LYS A 72 13.44 -24.63 16.76
CA LYS A 72 14.56 -24.42 15.83
C LYS A 72 14.08 -24.77 14.41
N LEU A 73 13.39 -23.85 13.72
CA LEU A 73 13.08 -23.98 12.30
C LEU A 73 13.35 -22.66 11.61
N PHE A 74 13.70 -22.74 10.32
CA PHE A 74 13.77 -21.58 9.42
C PHE A 74 12.44 -20.83 9.46
N GLY A 75 12.47 -19.50 9.35
CA GLY A 75 11.29 -18.66 9.39
C GLY A 75 10.22 -19.13 8.39
N ARG A 76 8.95 -19.16 8.81
CA ARG A 76 7.84 -19.48 7.93
C ARG A 76 7.51 -18.26 7.08
N ARG A 77 7.17 -18.48 5.82
CA ARG A 77 6.74 -17.47 4.88
C ARG A 77 5.38 -17.86 4.32
N GLU A 78 4.43 -16.96 4.38
CA GLU A 78 3.10 -17.16 3.81
C GLU A 78 2.74 -16.04 2.84
N THR A 79 2.13 -16.39 1.71
CA THR A 79 1.62 -15.43 0.74
C THR A 79 0.11 -15.59 0.63
N LEU A 80 -0.63 -14.54 0.97
CA LEU A 80 -2.09 -14.46 0.85
C LEU A 80 -2.47 -13.97 -0.56
N ARG A 81 -3.46 -14.63 -1.17
CA ARG A 81 -3.91 -14.34 -2.53
C ARG A 81 -5.42 -14.41 -2.64
N GLY A 82 -6.03 -13.52 -3.41
CA GLY A 82 -7.47 -13.46 -3.61
C GLY A 82 -8.13 -12.26 -2.92
N VAL A 83 -9.26 -12.45 -2.28
CA VAL A 83 -10.06 -11.38 -1.65
C VAL A 83 -9.76 -11.25 -0.15
N GLY A 84 -9.92 -10.04 0.42
CA GLY A 84 -9.74 -9.81 1.86
C GLY A 84 -8.32 -10.00 2.39
N LYS A 85 -7.31 -10.02 1.53
CA LYS A 85 -5.90 -10.26 1.86
C LYS A 85 -5.36 -9.29 2.91
N THR A 86 -5.49 -7.99 2.65
CA THR A 86 -5.00 -6.93 3.55
C THR A 86 -5.67 -7.01 4.92
N HIS A 87 -6.97 -7.36 4.98
CA HIS A 87 -7.68 -7.59 6.24
C HIS A 87 -7.01 -8.72 7.06
N LEU A 88 -6.76 -9.89 6.45
CA LEU A 88 -6.13 -11.00 7.13
C LEU A 88 -4.67 -10.72 7.51
N LEU A 89 -3.93 -10.00 6.65
CA LEU A 89 -2.57 -9.59 6.95
C LEU A 89 -2.51 -8.60 8.13
N ALA A 90 -3.39 -7.59 8.15
CA ALA A 90 -3.49 -6.65 9.26
C ALA A 90 -3.96 -7.34 10.55
N SER A 91 -4.93 -8.28 10.45
CA SER A 91 -5.33 -9.12 11.61
C SER A 91 -4.15 -9.93 12.16
N SER A 92 -3.30 -10.46 11.28
CA SER A 92 -2.07 -11.16 11.68
C SER A 92 -1.10 -10.23 12.42
N TYR A 93 -0.91 -9.00 11.91
CA TYR A 93 -0.08 -7.98 12.57
C TYR A 93 -0.58 -7.69 13.99
N TYR A 94 -1.88 -7.42 14.18
CA TYR A 94 -2.43 -7.11 15.51
C TYR A 94 -2.35 -8.30 16.46
N LEU A 95 -2.64 -9.51 15.98
CA LEU A 95 -2.53 -10.71 16.81
C LEU A 95 -1.08 -10.96 17.26
N LEU A 96 -0.11 -10.84 16.35
CA LEU A 96 1.33 -10.98 16.65
C LEU A 96 1.79 -9.93 17.65
N SER A 97 1.37 -8.67 17.46
CA SER A 97 1.70 -7.56 18.36
C SER A 97 1.12 -7.77 19.78
N ALA A 98 -0.03 -8.43 19.88
CA ALA A 98 -0.62 -8.77 21.18
C ALA A 98 0.03 -9.99 21.85
N MET A 99 0.54 -10.95 21.06
CA MET A 99 1.08 -12.22 21.57
C MET A 99 2.58 -12.19 21.85
N SER A 100 3.31 -11.26 21.26
CA SER A 100 4.79 -11.21 21.33
C SER A 100 5.27 -9.93 22.00
N ALA A 101 6.31 -10.04 22.83
CA ALA A 101 7.02 -8.88 23.37
C ALA A 101 7.94 -8.22 22.34
N ALA A 102 8.38 -8.96 21.32
CA ALA A 102 9.16 -8.42 20.22
C ALA A 102 8.21 -7.79 19.17
N PRO A 103 8.61 -6.69 18.52
CA PRO A 103 7.74 -5.95 17.60
C PRO A 103 7.35 -6.77 16.38
N THR A 104 6.29 -6.35 15.71
CA THR A 104 5.87 -6.81 14.38
C THR A 104 5.87 -5.61 13.44
N ALA A 105 6.33 -5.78 12.20
CA ALA A 105 6.28 -4.75 11.18
C ALA A 105 5.15 -5.03 10.18
N PHE A 106 4.49 -3.96 9.74
CA PHE A 106 3.59 -3.98 8.59
C PHE A 106 4.07 -2.93 7.60
N ALA A 107 4.30 -3.31 6.37
CA ALA A 107 4.79 -2.40 5.34
C ALA A 107 4.36 -2.88 3.95
N THR A 108 4.28 -1.97 3.00
CA THR A 108 4.23 -2.32 1.58
C THR A 108 5.62 -2.70 1.07
N PHE A 109 5.67 -3.36 -0.09
CA PHE A 109 6.95 -3.65 -0.77
C PHE A 109 7.80 -2.37 -0.99
N GLY A 110 7.13 -1.27 -1.40
CA GLY A 110 7.80 0.02 -1.61
C GLY A 110 8.37 0.64 -0.33
N GLU A 111 7.68 0.52 0.79
CA GLU A 111 8.15 1.01 2.09
C GLU A 111 9.35 0.24 2.61
N LEU A 112 9.38 -1.09 2.44
CA LEU A 112 10.57 -1.88 2.76
C LEU A 112 11.77 -1.53 1.89
N THR A 113 11.56 -1.31 0.60
CA THR A 113 12.61 -0.85 -0.32
C THR A 113 13.16 0.50 0.12
N GLN A 114 12.30 1.43 0.49
CA GLN A 114 12.71 2.73 1.01
C GLN A 114 13.48 2.60 2.33
N LEU A 115 13.00 1.77 3.25
CA LEU A 115 13.68 1.53 4.52
C LEU A 115 15.12 1.07 4.27
N ALA A 116 15.31 0.09 3.37
CA ALA A 116 16.63 -0.39 2.98
C ALA A 116 17.47 0.69 2.27
N GLY A 117 16.85 1.59 1.51
CA GLY A 117 17.51 2.71 0.86
C GLY A 117 17.98 3.80 1.83
N VAL A 118 17.23 4.07 2.88
CA VAL A 118 17.54 5.12 3.88
C VAL A 118 18.55 4.63 4.91
N PHE A 119 18.35 3.44 5.46
CA PHE A 119 19.25 2.87 6.48
C PHE A 119 20.50 2.23 5.88
N GLY A 120 20.44 1.79 4.63
CA GLY A 120 21.38 0.83 4.09
C GLY A 120 20.94 -0.62 4.33
N PHE A 121 21.43 -1.52 3.50
CA PHE A 121 20.97 -2.92 3.50
C PHE A 121 21.27 -3.65 4.81
N VAL A 122 22.49 -3.48 5.34
CA VAL A 122 22.92 -4.16 6.57
C VAL A 122 22.17 -3.66 7.78
N GLU A 123 22.10 -2.35 7.95
CA GLU A 123 21.40 -1.69 9.04
C GLU A 123 19.90 -1.98 9.03
N CYS A 124 19.29 -2.10 7.85
CA CYS A 124 17.90 -2.50 7.70
C CYS A 124 17.67 -3.94 8.19
N ILE A 125 18.59 -4.87 7.90
CA ILE A 125 18.55 -6.24 8.43
C ILE A 125 18.68 -6.23 9.96
N GLU A 126 19.67 -5.52 10.50
CA GLU A 126 19.87 -5.46 11.96
C GLU A 126 18.63 -4.88 12.67
N LEU A 127 18.04 -3.82 12.11
CA LEU A 127 16.82 -3.22 12.63
C LEU A 127 15.66 -4.23 12.70
N LEU A 128 15.41 -4.95 11.61
CA LEU A 128 14.28 -5.87 11.50
C LEU A 128 14.56 -7.26 12.11
N ALA A 129 15.81 -7.61 12.37
CA ALA A 129 16.17 -8.90 12.96
C ALA A 129 15.57 -9.13 14.37
N ASP A 130 15.24 -8.06 15.07
CA ASP A 130 14.60 -8.12 16.38
C ASP A 130 13.08 -8.24 16.35
N TYR A 131 12.48 -8.18 15.17
CA TYR A 131 11.04 -8.31 14.98
C TYR A 131 10.59 -9.78 15.01
N THR A 132 9.37 -10.02 15.49
CA THR A 132 8.72 -11.34 15.43
C THR A 132 8.37 -11.72 14.01
N ALA A 133 7.81 -10.76 13.29
CA ALA A 133 7.41 -10.94 11.91
C ALA A 133 7.43 -9.61 11.13
N VAL A 134 7.51 -9.74 9.81
CA VAL A 134 7.28 -8.67 8.83
C VAL A 134 6.09 -9.06 7.96
N CYS A 135 5.03 -8.26 8.02
CA CYS A 135 3.83 -8.37 7.21
C CYS A 135 3.96 -7.42 6.02
N ILE A 136 3.95 -7.95 4.80
CA ILE A 136 4.19 -7.17 3.58
C ILE A 136 2.91 -7.10 2.75
N ASP A 137 2.32 -5.94 2.64
CA ASP A 137 1.18 -5.73 1.75
C ASP A 137 1.62 -5.35 0.34
N GLU A 138 0.82 -5.73 -0.64
CA GLU A 138 1.06 -5.45 -2.06
C GLU A 138 2.46 -5.94 -2.53
N PHE A 139 2.82 -7.18 -2.22
CA PHE A 139 4.07 -7.78 -2.66
C PHE A 139 4.04 -8.01 -4.18
N GLU A 140 4.45 -7.00 -4.93
CA GLU A 140 4.50 -6.99 -6.38
C GLU A 140 5.93 -6.67 -6.85
N LEU A 141 6.51 -7.55 -7.67
CA LEU A 141 7.88 -7.41 -8.18
C LEU A 141 7.87 -6.58 -9.46
N ASP A 142 7.80 -5.27 -9.32
CA ASP A 142 7.67 -4.33 -10.44
C ASP A 142 9.00 -3.86 -11.02
N ASP A 143 10.05 -3.86 -10.19
CA ASP A 143 11.38 -3.38 -10.52
C ASP A 143 12.43 -4.45 -10.21
N PRO A 144 13.29 -4.81 -11.18
CA PRO A 144 14.31 -5.85 -10.98
C PRO A 144 15.30 -5.56 -9.84
N GLY A 145 15.77 -4.31 -9.72
CA GLY A 145 16.72 -3.92 -8.68
C GLY A 145 16.11 -4.07 -7.28
N ASN A 146 14.90 -3.57 -7.11
CA ASN A 146 14.14 -3.68 -5.86
C ASN A 146 13.79 -5.14 -5.55
N THR A 147 13.49 -5.95 -6.58
CA THR A 147 13.23 -7.39 -6.43
C THR A 147 14.43 -8.11 -5.83
N THR A 148 15.63 -7.88 -6.36
CA THR A 148 16.87 -8.50 -5.85
C THR A 148 17.17 -8.05 -4.43
N LEU A 149 17.03 -6.75 -4.15
CA LEU A 149 17.27 -6.16 -2.83
C LEU A 149 16.35 -6.81 -1.77
N ILE A 150 15.04 -6.83 -2.04
CA ILE A 150 14.04 -7.36 -1.10
C ILE A 150 14.16 -8.88 -0.97
N SER A 151 14.42 -9.61 -2.06
CA SER A 151 14.68 -11.05 -2.01
C SER A 151 15.78 -11.41 -1.03
N ARG A 152 16.91 -10.70 -1.11
CA ARG A 152 18.02 -10.87 -0.18
C ARG A 152 17.67 -10.46 1.23
N LEU A 153 17.01 -9.32 1.42
CA LEU A 153 16.56 -8.86 2.73
C LEU A 153 15.68 -9.92 3.42
N LEU A 154 14.65 -10.42 2.72
CA LEU A 154 13.76 -11.43 3.29
C LEU A 154 14.47 -12.75 3.60
N SER A 155 15.44 -13.14 2.76
CA SER A 155 16.22 -14.35 3.01
C SER A 155 17.08 -14.23 4.28
N GLU A 156 17.71 -13.09 4.50
CA GLU A 156 18.52 -12.80 5.69
C GLU A 156 17.64 -12.74 6.95
N LEU A 157 16.48 -12.07 6.87
CA LEU A 157 15.55 -11.97 8.01
C LEU A 157 15.04 -13.34 8.43
N VAL A 158 14.66 -14.18 7.46
CA VAL A 158 14.20 -15.54 7.75
C VAL A 158 15.31 -16.42 8.33
N ALA A 159 16.55 -16.30 7.83
CA ALA A 159 17.70 -16.99 8.41
C ALA A 159 17.94 -16.58 9.88
N ARG A 160 17.56 -15.38 10.26
CA ARG A 160 17.63 -14.86 11.64
C ARG A 160 16.37 -15.18 12.47
N GLY A 161 15.44 -15.94 11.94
CA GLY A 161 14.24 -16.41 12.66
C GLY A 161 13.04 -15.45 12.58
N VAL A 162 13.10 -14.36 11.83
CA VAL A 162 11.97 -13.48 11.58
C VAL A 162 10.99 -14.19 10.64
N SER A 163 9.69 -14.18 10.97
CA SER A 163 8.64 -14.72 10.11
C SER A 163 8.20 -13.68 9.09
N VAL A 164 7.76 -14.12 7.92
CA VAL A 164 7.29 -13.21 6.87
C VAL A 164 5.93 -13.65 6.37
N ALA A 165 4.97 -12.73 6.32
CA ALA A 165 3.69 -12.89 5.66
C ALA A 165 3.55 -11.82 4.58
N ALA A 166 3.01 -12.18 3.42
CA ALA A 166 2.84 -11.22 2.34
C ALA A 166 1.47 -11.36 1.67
N THR A 167 0.95 -10.28 1.09
CA THR A 167 -0.16 -10.33 0.16
C THR A 167 0.34 -10.13 -1.26
N SER A 168 -0.21 -10.86 -2.22
CA SER A 168 0.09 -10.66 -3.64
C SER A 168 -1.16 -10.82 -4.49
N ASN A 169 -1.23 -10.10 -5.60
CA ASN A 169 -2.25 -10.30 -6.64
C ASN A 169 -1.79 -11.28 -7.72
N THR A 170 -0.55 -11.71 -7.66
CA THR A 170 0.09 -12.57 -8.67
C THR A 170 0.54 -13.87 -8.02
N LEU A 171 0.48 -15.00 -8.74
CA LEU A 171 1.06 -16.27 -8.30
C LEU A 171 2.56 -16.09 -8.04
N PRO A 172 3.14 -16.73 -7.00
CA PRO A 172 4.59 -16.70 -6.81
C PRO A 172 5.36 -17.09 -8.07
N GLU A 173 4.86 -18.08 -8.82
CA GLU A 173 5.45 -18.56 -10.07
C GLU A 173 5.26 -17.58 -11.24
N GLN A 174 4.29 -16.68 -11.14
CA GLN A 174 3.96 -15.66 -12.15
C GLN A 174 4.41 -14.25 -11.76
N LEU A 175 5.10 -14.11 -10.63
CA LEU A 175 5.69 -12.83 -10.24
C LEU A 175 6.68 -12.38 -11.34
N GLY A 176 6.41 -11.22 -11.93
CA GLY A 176 7.22 -10.66 -13.03
C GLY A 176 6.77 -11.06 -14.45
N GLU A 177 5.77 -11.91 -14.66
CA GLU A 177 5.24 -12.19 -16.00
C GLU A 177 4.74 -10.92 -16.71
N GLY A 178 5.11 -10.79 -18.00
CA GLY A 178 4.70 -9.67 -18.86
C GLY A 178 5.53 -8.40 -18.70
N ARG A 179 6.66 -8.43 -17.97
CA ARG A 179 7.56 -7.30 -17.77
C ARG A 179 8.92 -7.52 -18.41
N PHE A 180 9.64 -6.43 -18.74
CA PHE A 180 10.94 -6.47 -19.37
C PHE A 180 11.97 -7.21 -18.47
N ALA A 181 12.82 -8.06 -19.07
CA ALA A 181 13.94 -8.74 -18.44
C ALA A 181 13.59 -9.83 -17.39
N VAL A 182 12.41 -10.48 -17.48
CA VAL A 182 12.02 -11.59 -16.59
C VAL A 182 13.08 -12.70 -16.53
N GLN A 183 13.75 -12.99 -17.64
CA GLN A 183 14.75 -14.09 -17.71
C GLN A 183 15.93 -13.91 -16.76
N ASP A 184 16.37 -12.68 -16.53
CA ASP A 184 17.52 -12.38 -15.67
C ASP A 184 17.18 -12.51 -14.17
N PHE A 185 15.89 -12.48 -13.82
CA PHE A 185 15.39 -12.51 -12.43
C PHE A 185 14.57 -13.76 -12.09
N LEU A 186 14.41 -14.69 -13.05
CA LEU A 186 13.67 -15.95 -12.81
C LEU A 186 14.24 -16.74 -11.63
N ARG A 187 15.54 -16.64 -11.39
CA ARG A 187 16.19 -17.34 -10.28
C ARG A 187 15.79 -16.76 -8.93
N GLU A 188 15.78 -15.44 -8.79
CA GLU A 188 15.36 -14.73 -7.57
C GLU A 188 13.86 -14.93 -7.32
N ILE A 189 13.04 -14.83 -8.36
CA ILE A 189 11.59 -15.10 -8.30
C ILE A 189 11.33 -16.55 -7.91
N SER A 190 12.03 -17.52 -8.53
CA SER A 190 11.90 -18.93 -8.19
C SER A 190 12.35 -19.21 -6.75
N THR A 191 13.43 -18.58 -6.30
CA THR A 191 13.90 -18.70 -4.92
C THR A 191 12.87 -18.15 -3.95
N LEU A 192 12.30 -16.97 -4.21
CA LEU A 192 11.23 -16.40 -3.39
C LEU A 192 9.98 -17.30 -3.40
N SER A 193 9.52 -17.75 -4.57
CA SER A 193 8.33 -18.58 -4.68
C SER A 193 8.47 -19.93 -3.97
N SER A 194 9.65 -20.54 -4.02
CA SER A 194 9.93 -21.82 -3.35
C SER A 194 9.90 -21.75 -1.82
N ILE A 195 10.03 -20.54 -1.26
CA ILE A 195 10.12 -20.30 0.17
C ILE A 195 8.76 -19.98 0.78
N PHE A 196 7.83 -19.40 0.00
CA PHE A 196 6.51 -19.03 0.47
C PHE A 196 5.50 -20.20 0.36
N THR A 197 4.73 -20.44 1.41
CA THR A 197 3.51 -21.24 1.35
C THR A 197 2.37 -20.35 0.86
N SER A 198 1.77 -20.68 -0.27
CA SER A 198 0.67 -19.91 -0.85
C SER A 198 -0.66 -20.26 -0.18
N VAL A 199 -1.35 -19.26 0.31
CA VAL A 199 -2.71 -19.38 0.86
C VAL A 199 -3.68 -18.68 -0.08
N ARG A 200 -4.57 -19.45 -0.68
CA ARG A 200 -5.57 -18.97 -1.63
C ARG A 200 -6.85 -18.55 -0.90
N ILE A 201 -7.43 -17.42 -1.33
CA ILE A 201 -8.67 -16.87 -0.77
C ILE A 201 -9.60 -16.59 -1.94
N ASP A 202 -10.49 -17.54 -2.26
CA ASP A 202 -11.44 -17.40 -3.35
C ASP A 202 -12.59 -16.48 -2.95
N GLY A 203 -13.24 -15.91 -3.94
CA GLY A 203 -14.41 -15.04 -3.77
C GLY A 203 -14.44 -13.90 -4.77
N PRO A 204 -15.59 -13.26 -4.92
CA PRO A 204 -15.75 -12.10 -5.80
C PRO A 204 -14.92 -10.92 -5.25
N ASP A 205 -14.29 -10.18 -6.15
CA ASP A 205 -13.57 -8.95 -5.78
C ASP A 205 -14.60 -7.88 -5.35
N TYR A 206 -14.64 -7.60 -4.05
CA TYR A 206 -15.55 -6.60 -3.47
C TYR A 206 -15.22 -5.16 -3.86
N ARG A 207 -14.04 -4.89 -4.41
CA ARG A 207 -13.61 -3.56 -4.80
C ARG A 207 -14.34 -3.01 -6.03
N HIS A 208 -14.94 -3.88 -6.83
CA HIS A 208 -15.66 -3.53 -8.06
C HIS A 208 -17.18 -3.63 -7.94
N ARG A 209 -17.72 -3.84 -6.72
CA ARG A 209 -19.16 -3.88 -6.54
C ARG A 209 -19.70 -2.46 -6.51
N ASP A 210 -20.40 -2.09 -7.59
CA ASP A 210 -21.35 -0.97 -7.66
C ASP A 210 -20.82 0.39 -7.17
N LEU A 211 -19.56 0.73 -7.46
CA LEU A 211 -19.14 2.12 -7.31
C LEU A 211 -19.98 2.95 -8.29
N PRO A 212 -20.70 3.97 -7.81
CA PRO A 212 -21.39 4.87 -8.71
C PRO A 212 -20.36 5.53 -9.65
N PRO A 213 -20.79 5.96 -10.85
CA PRO A 213 -19.91 6.75 -11.71
C PRO A 213 -19.42 7.98 -10.95
N ALA A 214 -18.25 8.50 -11.35
CA ALA A 214 -17.71 9.72 -10.76
C ALA A 214 -18.80 10.81 -10.74
N PRO A 215 -18.96 11.55 -9.66
CA PRO A 215 -19.84 12.71 -9.65
C PRO A 215 -19.39 13.70 -10.72
N ASP A 216 -20.31 14.53 -11.20
CA ASP A 216 -19.94 15.61 -12.09
C ASP A 216 -18.96 16.55 -11.39
N PRO A 217 -17.88 16.97 -12.07
CA PRO A 217 -16.89 17.86 -11.48
C PRO A 217 -17.54 19.22 -11.16
N LEU A 218 -17.07 19.83 -10.07
CA LEU A 218 -17.44 21.19 -9.71
C LEU A 218 -16.72 22.19 -10.62
N SER A 219 -17.15 23.45 -10.58
CA SER A 219 -16.35 24.55 -11.12
C SER A 219 -15.16 24.86 -10.20
N ASP A 220 -14.13 25.53 -10.73
CA ASP A 220 -12.97 25.93 -9.96
C ASP A 220 -13.34 26.81 -8.75
N ASP A 221 -14.31 27.73 -8.94
CA ASP A 221 -14.80 28.62 -7.89
C ASP A 221 -15.53 27.83 -6.77
N GLU A 222 -16.33 26.82 -7.14
CA GLU A 222 -16.98 25.96 -6.16
C GLU A 222 -15.97 25.12 -5.37
N VAL A 223 -14.96 24.56 -6.05
CA VAL A 223 -13.86 23.81 -5.41
C VAL A 223 -13.12 24.70 -4.44
N ALA A 224 -12.77 25.93 -4.84
CA ALA A 224 -12.07 26.88 -3.99
C ALA A 224 -12.92 27.31 -2.78
N THR A 225 -14.21 27.51 -2.97
CA THR A 225 -15.15 27.86 -1.87
C THR A 225 -15.26 26.71 -0.86
N CYS A 226 -15.46 25.49 -1.33
CA CYS A 226 -15.53 24.30 -0.45
C CYS A 226 -14.20 24.08 0.31
N ALA A 227 -13.07 24.30 -0.34
CA ALA A 227 -11.77 24.21 0.30
C ALA A 227 -11.61 25.21 1.42
N ALA A 228 -12.03 26.47 1.20
CA ALA A 228 -11.95 27.54 2.21
C ALA A 228 -12.87 27.28 3.42
N GLU A 229 -13.96 26.58 3.24
CA GLU A 229 -14.93 26.21 4.28
C GLU A 229 -14.55 24.91 5.03
N THR A 230 -13.54 24.17 4.54
CA THR A 230 -13.13 22.88 5.12
C THR A 230 -11.86 23.03 5.94
N PRO A 231 -11.93 23.01 7.28
CA PRO A 231 -10.75 23.13 8.13
C PRO A 231 -9.73 22.01 7.87
N GLY A 232 -8.47 22.36 7.64
CA GLY A 232 -7.39 21.40 7.38
C GLY A 232 -7.35 20.87 5.94
N ALA A 233 -8.18 21.39 5.04
CA ALA A 233 -8.13 21.06 3.63
C ALA A 233 -6.91 21.67 2.92
N THR A 234 -6.56 21.08 1.78
CA THR A 234 -5.61 21.67 0.83
C THR A 234 -6.30 21.93 -0.51
N LEU A 235 -5.83 22.97 -1.22
CA LEU A 235 -6.30 23.33 -2.55
C LEU A 235 -5.08 23.49 -3.47
N ASP A 236 -5.02 22.69 -4.51
CA ASP A 236 -3.92 22.71 -5.45
C ASP A 236 -4.42 22.72 -6.90
N ASP A 237 -3.70 23.38 -7.79
CA ASP A 237 -3.84 23.22 -9.22
C ASP A 237 -3.29 21.86 -9.64
N PHE A 238 -3.95 21.18 -10.58
CA PHE A 238 -3.62 19.82 -10.98
C PHE A 238 -2.20 19.70 -11.55
N ASP A 239 -1.82 20.60 -12.45
CA ASP A 239 -0.50 20.57 -13.06
C ASP A 239 0.60 20.91 -12.06
N ALA A 240 0.36 21.89 -11.20
CA ALA A 240 1.28 22.24 -10.13
C ALA A 240 1.47 21.08 -9.16
N LEU A 241 0.39 20.40 -8.78
CA LEU A 241 0.46 19.20 -7.93
C LEU A 241 1.25 18.08 -8.60
N CYS A 242 0.96 17.77 -9.86
CA CYS A 242 1.68 16.75 -10.61
C CYS A 242 3.18 17.08 -10.74
N ALA A 243 3.52 18.34 -11.02
CA ALA A 243 4.90 18.80 -11.08
C ALA A 243 5.59 18.67 -9.71
N HIS A 244 4.91 19.05 -8.62
CA HIS A 244 5.42 18.91 -7.27
C HIS A 244 5.68 17.44 -6.88
N LEU A 245 4.74 16.55 -7.18
CA LEU A 245 4.92 15.11 -6.96
C LEU A 245 6.14 14.54 -7.71
N ALA A 246 6.49 15.11 -8.87
CA ALA A 246 7.67 14.70 -9.61
C ALA A 246 8.99 15.08 -8.92
N THR A 247 8.99 16.07 -8.03
CA THR A 247 10.21 16.52 -7.31
C THR A 247 10.58 15.64 -6.13
N MET A 248 9.71 14.73 -5.70
CA MET A 248 9.93 13.90 -4.51
C MET A 248 9.68 12.43 -4.76
N HIS A 249 10.30 11.57 -3.97
CA HIS A 249 10.04 10.13 -4.03
C HIS A 249 8.66 9.80 -3.44
N PRO A 250 7.85 8.88 -4.03
CA PRO A 250 6.49 8.53 -3.57
C PRO A 250 6.40 8.11 -2.09
N SER A 251 7.47 7.63 -1.52
CA SER A 251 7.59 7.31 -0.10
C SER A 251 7.37 8.49 0.85
N ARG A 252 7.50 9.73 0.34
CA ARG A 252 7.24 10.94 1.11
C ARG A 252 5.77 11.36 1.09
N TYR A 253 4.93 10.72 0.27
CA TYR A 253 3.54 11.14 0.09
C TYR A 253 2.69 10.96 1.35
N LEU A 254 2.97 9.95 2.17
CA LEU A 254 2.29 9.83 3.46
C LEU A 254 2.58 11.04 4.37
N ALA A 255 3.83 11.49 4.40
CA ALA A 255 4.21 12.69 5.13
C ALA A 255 3.69 13.99 4.48
N LEU A 256 3.53 14.00 3.15
CA LEU A 256 2.95 15.12 2.40
C LEU A 256 1.50 15.40 2.83
N ILE A 257 0.71 14.33 3.01
CA ILE A 257 -0.72 14.43 3.36
C ILE A 257 -1.00 14.44 4.87
N GLU A 258 0.03 14.45 5.71
CA GLU A 258 -0.14 14.43 7.16
C GLU A 258 -0.94 15.61 7.67
N GLY A 259 -1.98 15.33 8.48
CA GLY A 259 -2.87 16.35 9.02
C GLY A 259 -3.81 17.00 7.99
N VAL A 260 -3.86 16.48 6.76
CA VAL A 260 -4.83 16.92 5.74
C VAL A 260 -6.16 16.22 6.00
N THR A 261 -7.25 16.98 5.95
CA THR A 261 -8.62 16.47 6.16
C THR A 261 -9.36 16.24 4.85
N ALA A 262 -9.03 16.99 3.80
CA ALA A 262 -9.56 16.85 2.45
C ALA A 262 -8.59 17.46 1.43
N VAL A 263 -8.56 16.92 0.24
CA VAL A 263 -7.76 17.44 -0.90
C VAL A 263 -8.68 17.97 -1.97
N PHE A 264 -8.51 19.24 -2.30
CA PHE A 264 -9.22 19.93 -3.36
C PHE A 264 -8.26 20.19 -4.51
N ILE A 265 -8.69 19.86 -5.73
CA ILE A 265 -7.86 19.97 -6.94
C ILE A 265 -8.63 20.70 -8.03
N THR A 266 -8.06 21.78 -8.55
CA THR A 266 -8.63 22.49 -9.69
C THR A 266 -8.00 22.08 -11.01
N GLY A 267 -8.75 22.20 -12.11
CA GLY A 267 -8.22 22.04 -13.47
C GLY A 267 -7.81 20.61 -13.83
N VAL A 268 -8.42 19.58 -13.24
CA VAL A 268 -8.10 18.18 -13.59
C VAL A 268 -8.36 17.91 -15.06
N HIS A 269 -7.42 17.24 -15.71
CA HIS A 269 -7.51 16.83 -17.11
C HIS A 269 -6.86 15.45 -17.33
N PRO A 270 -7.08 14.78 -18.49
CA PRO A 270 -6.44 13.52 -18.82
C PRO A 270 -4.91 13.64 -18.80
N ILE A 271 -4.25 12.59 -18.29
CA ILE A 271 -2.79 12.51 -18.17
C ILE A 271 -2.23 11.75 -19.37
N ASP A 272 -1.20 12.32 -20.03
CA ASP A 272 -0.52 11.70 -21.16
C ASP A 272 0.82 11.07 -20.77
N ASP A 273 1.47 11.55 -19.69
CA ASP A 273 2.76 11.03 -19.21
C ASP A 273 2.59 9.90 -18.19
N GLN A 274 3.18 8.75 -18.50
CA GLN A 274 3.10 7.56 -17.64
C GLN A 274 3.74 7.75 -16.26
N ASN A 275 4.82 8.53 -16.15
CA ASN A 275 5.50 8.75 -14.87
C ASN A 275 4.64 9.66 -13.97
N VAL A 276 4.00 10.67 -14.56
CA VAL A 276 3.04 11.52 -13.86
C VAL A 276 1.87 10.67 -13.36
N ALA A 277 1.31 9.83 -14.23
CA ALA A 277 0.20 8.95 -13.87
C ALA A 277 0.55 8.00 -12.72
N LEU A 278 1.72 7.37 -12.74
CA LEU A 278 2.16 6.46 -11.67
C LEU A 278 2.41 7.18 -10.33
N ARG A 279 2.83 8.44 -10.37
CA ARG A 279 2.97 9.28 -9.16
C ARG A 279 1.61 9.64 -8.58
N LEU A 280 0.65 9.99 -9.44
CA LEU A 280 -0.71 10.25 -9.00
C LEU A 280 -1.38 8.98 -8.45
N VAL A 281 -1.16 7.80 -9.05
CA VAL A 281 -1.56 6.50 -8.48
C VAL A 281 -1.03 6.35 -7.06
N SER A 282 0.26 6.65 -6.86
CA SER A 282 0.89 6.51 -5.54
C SER A 282 0.30 7.49 -4.52
N LEU A 283 0.00 8.73 -4.91
CA LEU A 283 -0.70 9.68 -4.04
C LEU A 283 -2.11 9.21 -3.71
N THR A 284 -2.86 8.76 -4.71
CA THR A 284 -4.22 8.22 -4.55
C THR A 284 -4.25 7.05 -3.56
N ASP A 285 -3.27 6.16 -3.64
CA ASP A 285 -3.14 5.04 -2.71
C ASP A 285 -3.00 5.56 -1.26
N ARG A 286 -2.17 6.58 -1.02
CA ARG A 286 -1.99 7.17 0.31
C ARG A 286 -3.22 7.92 0.82
N LEU A 287 -3.90 8.68 -0.05
CA LEU A 287 -5.15 9.35 0.29
C LEU A 287 -6.23 8.34 0.68
N TYR A 288 -6.34 7.25 -0.08
CA TYR A 288 -7.29 6.18 0.18
C TYR A 288 -7.00 5.48 1.51
N ASP A 289 -5.76 5.12 1.77
CA ASP A 289 -5.33 4.47 3.01
C ASP A 289 -5.57 5.37 4.24
N ALA A 290 -5.44 6.69 4.06
CA ALA A 290 -5.71 7.68 5.10
C ALA A 290 -7.20 8.07 5.22
N GLY A 291 -8.06 7.64 4.28
CA GLY A 291 -9.47 8.02 4.25
C GLY A 291 -9.71 9.50 3.94
N ILE A 292 -8.79 10.16 3.23
CA ILE A 292 -8.85 11.59 2.92
C ILE A 292 -9.68 11.79 1.65
N PRO A 293 -10.85 12.47 1.70
CA PRO A 293 -11.68 12.71 0.54
C PRO A 293 -11.00 13.63 -0.48
N VAL A 294 -11.37 13.42 -1.75
CA VAL A 294 -10.89 14.21 -2.89
C VAL A 294 -12.05 14.90 -3.58
N VAL A 295 -11.92 16.18 -3.84
CA VAL A 295 -12.88 17.00 -4.55
C VAL A 295 -12.17 17.68 -5.71
N ALA A 296 -12.75 17.62 -6.90
CA ALA A 296 -12.06 18.13 -8.08
C ALA A 296 -12.98 18.92 -9.04
N SER A 297 -12.38 19.85 -9.79
CA SER A 297 -12.96 20.47 -10.99
C SER A 297 -12.29 19.93 -12.25
N GLY A 298 -12.81 20.30 -13.41
CA GLY A 298 -12.27 19.90 -14.71
C GLY A 298 -12.85 18.59 -15.23
N THR A 299 -12.02 17.59 -15.50
CA THR A 299 -12.46 16.28 -16.01
C THR A 299 -12.85 15.33 -14.87
N LYS A 300 -13.81 14.44 -15.13
CA LYS A 300 -14.19 13.38 -14.17
C LYS A 300 -13.00 12.51 -13.80
N LEU A 301 -12.84 12.21 -12.51
CA LEU A 301 -11.69 11.47 -11.97
C LEU A 301 -11.60 10.02 -12.46
N ASP A 302 -12.68 9.44 -12.99
CA ASP A 302 -12.69 8.10 -13.61
C ASP A 302 -12.18 8.08 -15.05
N THR A 303 -11.95 9.26 -15.67
CA THR A 303 -11.49 9.40 -17.04
C THR A 303 -10.11 10.06 -17.20
N ILE A 304 -9.36 10.19 -16.09
CA ILE A 304 -8.04 10.84 -16.10
C ILE A 304 -6.94 10.00 -16.74
N PHE A 305 -7.06 8.66 -16.76
CA PHE A 305 -6.11 7.77 -17.41
C PHE A 305 -6.52 7.47 -18.84
N SER A 306 -5.62 7.66 -19.79
CA SER A 306 -5.89 7.46 -21.21
C SER A 306 -6.22 5.98 -21.52
N ALA A 307 -6.91 5.75 -22.66
CA ALA A 307 -7.21 4.39 -23.13
C ALA A 307 -5.92 3.58 -23.39
N GLU A 308 -4.85 4.24 -23.83
CA GLU A 308 -3.54 3.62 -24.03
C GLU A 308 -2.94 3.14 -22.71
N MET A 309 -2.98 3.96 -21.67
CA MET A 309 -2.55 3.58 -20.31
C MET A 309 -3.36 2.39 -19.77
N LEU A 310 -4.68 2.40 -20.01
CA LEU A 310 -5.58 1.30 -19.58
C LEU A 310 -5.41 0.02 -20.42
N ALA A 311 -4.72 0.07 -21.56
CA ALA A 311 -4.32 -1.10 -22.35
C ALA A 311 -2.89 -1.56 -22.04
N GLY A 312 -2.07 -0.72 -21.37
CA GLY A 312 -0.66 -0.95 -21.12
C GLY A 312 -0.33 -1.85 -19.94
N GLY A 313 0.96 -2.02 -19.67
CA GLY A 313 1.49 -2.92 -18.61
C GLY A 313 1.07 -2.55 -17.18
N PHE A 314 0.73 -1.29 -16.92
CA PHE A 314 0.28 -0.80 -15.61
C PHE A 314 -1.24 -0.70 -15.47
N LYS A 315 -2.01 -1.28 -16.40
CA LYS A 315 -3.49 -1.29 -16.39
C LYS A 315 -4.09 -1.55 -15.01
N LYS A 316 -3.60 -2.57 -14.29
CA LYS A 316 -4.12 -2.95 -12.97
C LYS A 316 -3.96 -1.82 -11.94
N LYS A 317 -2.85 -1.06 -12.01
CA LYS A 317 -2.59 0.07 -11.12
C LYS A 317 -3.54 1.23 -11.40
N TYR A 318 -3.75 1.56 -12.67
CA TYR A 318 -4.67 2.61 -13.07
C TYR A 318 -6.12 2.29 -12.70
N LEU A 319 -6.61 1.07 -12.99
CA LEU A 319 -7.95 0.63 -12.58
C LEU A 319 -8.14 0.67 -11.06
N ARG A 320 -7.12 0.28 -10.29
CA ARG A 320 -7.15 0.38 -8.84
C ARG A 320 -7.24 1.84 -8.38
N ALA A 321 -6.43 2.71 -8.94
CA ALA A 321 -6.44 4.13 -8.60
C ALA A 321 -7.78 4.78 -8.96
N THR A 322 -8.36 4.47 -10.12
CA THR A 322 -9.71 4.93 -10.49
C THR A 322 -10.75 4.50 -9.45
N SER A 323 -10.76 3.23 -9.05
CA SER A 323 -11.69 2.75 -8.03
C SER A 323 -11.51 3.44 -6.68
N ARG A 324 -10.26 3.70 -6.25
CA ARG A 324 -9.93 4.42 -5.02
C ARG A 324 -10.36 5.89 -5.10
N LEU A 325 -10.10 6.58 -6.21
CA LEU A 325 -10.56 7.95 -6.43
C LEU A 325 -12.09 8.05 -6.35
N LEU A 326 -12.81 7.13 -7.00
CA LEU A 326 -14.28 7.07 -6.92
C LEU A 326 -14.77 6.90 -5.49
N ALA A 327 -14.15 6.01 -4.72
CA ALA A 327 -14.50 5.83 -3.32
C ALA A 327 -14.26 7.10 -2.49
N LEU A 328 -13.15 7.83 -2.73
CA LEU A 328 -12.81 9.07 -2.03
C LEU A 328 -13.71 10.24 -2.41
N THR A 329 -14.28 10.26 -3.62
CA THR A 329 -15.25 11.30 -4.04
C THR A 329 -16.66 11.04 -3.51
N SER A 330 -16.98 9.79 -3.19
CA SER A 330 -18.31 9.39 -2.68
C SER A 330 -18.46 9.55 -1.17
N SER A 331 -17.39 9.91 -0.46
CA SER A 331 -17.35 10.04 1.00
C SER A 331 -17.85 11.41 1.52
N ARG A 332 -18.73 12.09 0.76
CA ARG A 332 -19.34 13.38 1.12
C ARG A 332 -20.57 13.21 2.01
#